data_0c69807b6bfbf413044e9844e53dd804
#
_entry.id   0c69807b6bfbf413044e9844e53dd804
#
_cell.length_a   1.000
_cell.length_b   1.000
_cell.length_c   1.000
_cell.angle_alpha   90.00
_cell.angle_beta   90.00
_cell.angle_gamma   90.00
#
_symmetry.space_group_name_H-M   'P 1'
#
loop_
_entity.id
_entity.type
_entity.pdbx_description
1 polymer ?
#
loop_
_entity_poly.entity_id
_entity_poly.type
_entity_poly.pdbx_seq_one_letter_code
_entity_poly.pdbx_strand_id
1 'polypeptide(L)'
;MGRTSDARERLMQTIVELMWTGSYGSVTIDDICEKANVKRGSFYYFFESKADLALAALDQEWQRHRQELDSMFSPTVPPLERLRKHCEYVYKVQSEWKARTGHVLGCALFALGAEISTQEPKLSKKIQDILDQKRKYLESAIRDAHAAGLINAPDAAAKARTLFTYCEGQLTEARIQNNLDIVHEAIHGTCELLGIPEPVVAG
;
A
#
# COMPACT_ATOMS: atom_id res chain seq x y z
N MET A 1 29.87 10.67 10.23
CA MET A 1 28.93 10.25 9.17
C MET A 1 27.46 10.16 9.61
N GLY A 2 27.09 10.26 10.89
CA GLY A 2 25.71 10.04 11.38
C GLY A 2 24.67 11.14 11.10
N ARG A 3 25.03 12.41 11.12
CA ARG A 3 24.05 13.54 11.06
C ARG A 3 23.41 13.79 9.70
N THR A 4 24.12 13.51 8.61
CA THR A 4 23.64 13.74 7.23
C THR A 4 22.68 12.64 6.79
N SER A 5 22.95 11.39 7.14
CA SER A 5 22.07 10.23 6.88
C SER A 5 20.74 10.37 7.61
N ASP A 6 20.74 10.88 8.85
CA ASP A 6 19.55 11.09 9.65
C ASP A 6 18.60 12.16 9.08
N ALA A 7 19.13 13.27 8.55
CA ALA A 7 18.30 14.33 7.95
C ALA A 7 17.58 13.86 6.67
N ARG A 8 18.27 13.10 5.82
CA ARG A 8 17.69 12.51 4.61
C ARG A 8 16.54 11.56 4.96
N GLU A 9 16.76 10.69 5.93
CA GLU A 9 15.77 9.73 6.39
C GLU A 9 14.53 10.42 6.97
N ARG A 10 14.71 11.44 7.82
CA ARG A 10 13.59 12.23 8.36
C ARG A 10 12.76 12.90 7.28
N LEU A 11 13.39 13.48 6.25
CA LEU A 11 12.67 14.06 5.11
C LEU A 11 11.81 13.02 4.39
N MET A 12 12.37 11.81 4.16
CA MET A 12 11.65 10.73 3.49
C MET A 12 10.49 10.19 4.32
N GLN A 13 10.67 10.00 5.62
CA GLN A 13 9.60 9.58 6.53
C GLN A 13 8.49 10.65 6.63
N THR A 14 8.89 11.92 6.70
CA THR A 14 7.95 13.03 6.79
C THR A 14 7.08 13.17 5.55
N ILE A 15 7.65 13.08 4.34
CA ILE A 15 6.83 13.18 3.12
C ILE A 15 5.88 11.99 2.98
N VAL A 16 6.29 10.79 3.35
CA VAL A 16 5.39 9.62 3.37
C VAL A 16 4.20 9.88 4.28
N GLU A 17 4.45 10.30 5.52
CA GLU A 17 3.38 10.60 6.47
C GLU A 17 2.43 11.69 5.95
N LEU A 18 2.97 12.79 5.41
CA LEU A 18 2.18 13.89 4.87
C LEU A 18 1.34 13.48 3.64
N MET A 19 1.89 12.65 2.76
CA MET A 19 1.13 12.09 1.62
C MET A 19 0.02 11.13 2.06
N TRP A 20 0.22 10.39 3.14
CA TRP A 20 -0.77 9.42 3.63
C TRP A 20 -1.89 10.06 4.41
N THR A 21 -1.57 11.09 5.21
CA THR A 21 -2.55 11.77 6.06
C THR A 21 -3.23 12.96 5.39
N GLY A 22 -2.69 13.44 4.28
CA GLY A 22 -3.17 14.63 3.57
C GLY A 22 -3.21 14.46 2.05
N SER A 23 -2.82 15.51 1.33
CA SER A 23 -2.75 15.57 -0.13
C SER A 23 -1.33 15.96 -0.54
N TYR A 24 -0.76 15.26 -1.52
CA TYR A 24 0.55 15.59 -2.06
C TYR A 24 0.59 17.02 -2.64
N GLY A 25 -0.47 17.45 -3.32
CA GLY A 25 -0.54 18.78 -3.93
C GLY A 25 -0.46 19.91 -2.93
N SER A 26 -1.08 19.74 -1.75
CA SER A 26 -1.11 20.77 -0.71
C SER A 26 0.17 20.87 0.11
N VAL A 27 1.00 19.82 0.13
CA VAL A 27 2.25 19.78 0.90
C VAL A 27 3.35 20.57 0.21
N THR A 28 3.94 21.54 0.90
CA THR A 28 5.08 22.33 0.42
C THR A 28 6.42 21.77 0.96
N ILE A 29 7.53 22.19 0.33
CA ILE A 29 8.88 21.86 0.81
C ILE A 29 9.11 22.47 2.21
N ASP A 30 8.51 23.62 2.49
CA ASP A 30 8.65 24.27 3.81
C ASP A 30 7.93 23.48 4.89
N ASP A 31 6.71 22.95 4.61
CA ASP A 31 5.98 22.07 5.54
C ASP A 31 6.78 20.80 5.86
N ILE A 32 7.39 20.20 4.82
CA ILE A 32 8.24 19.02 4.98
C ILE A 32 9.46 19.33 5.84
N CYS A 33 10.15 20.44 5.58
CA CYS A 33 11.33 20.85 6.31
C CYS A 33 11.02 21.16 7.77
N GLU A 34 9.93 21.87 8.02
CA GLU A 34 9.46 22.21 9.38
C GLU A 34 9.15 20.94 10.17
N LYS A 35 8.29 20.06 9.63
CA LYS A 35 7.89 18.82 10.30
C LYS A 35 9.05 17.84 10.49
N ALA A 36 9.99 17.78 9.54
CA ALA A 36 11.20 16.96 9.63
C ALA A 36 12.27 17.55 10.56
N ASN A 37 12.11 18.79 11.01
CA ASN A 37 13.14 19.57 11.69
C ASN A 37 14.47 19.56 10.91
N VAL A 38 14.40 19.90 9.62
CA VAL A 38 15.53 19.99 8.69
C VAL A 38 15.53 21.35 8.01
N LYS A 39 16.69 22.00 7.93
CA LYS A 39 16.81 23.29 7.25
C LYS A 39 16.58 23.15 5.72
N ARG A 40 15.93 24.13 5.10
CA ARG A 40 15.66 24.14 3.66
C ARG A 40 16.93 23.96 2.80
N GLY A 41 18.07 24.53 3.21
CA GLY A 41 19.36 24.30 2.53
C GLY A 41 19.81 22.84 2.58
N SER A 42 19.49 22.12 3.67
CA SER A 42 19.78 20.68 3.77
C SER A 42 18.84 19.85 2.91
N PHE A 43 17.60 20.28 2.69
CA PHE A 43 16.68 19.64 1.73
C PHE A 43 17.33 19.62 0.33
N TYR A 44 17.73 20.78 -0.18
CA TYR A 44 18.33 20.89 -1.52
C TYR A 44 19.71 20.25 -1.66
N TYR A 45 20.34 19.92 -0.55
CA TYR A 45 21.55 19.07 -0.57
C TYR A 45 21.23 17.62 -0.94
N PHE A 46 20.02 17.12 -0.59
CA PHE A 46 19.64 15.71 -0.80
C PHE A 46 18.70 15.51 -1.98
N PHE A 47 17.82 16.47 -2.28
CA PHE A 47 16.75 16.35 -3.26
C PHE A 47 16.60 17.64 -4.07
N GLU A 48 16.45 17.51 -5.37
CA GLU A 48 16.28 18.65 -6.28
C GLU A 48 14.86 19.22 -6.21
N SER A 49 13.88 18.37 -5.90
CA SER A 49 12.45 18.72 -5.87
C SER A 49 11.67 17.89 -4.86
N LYS A 50 10.43 18.32 -4.56
CA LYS A 50 9.47 17.53 -3.80
C LYS A 50 9.18 16.17 -4.48
N ALA A 51 9.13 16.15 -5.80
CA ALA A 51 8.91 14.92 -6.56
C ALA A 51 10.07 13.93 -6.41
N ASP A 52 11.33 14.40 -6.42
CA ASP A 52 12.50 13.53 -6.21
C ASP A 52 12.51 12.94 -4.79
N LEU A 53 12.18 13.76 -3.80
CA LEU A 53 12.01 13.27 -2.43
C LEU A 53 10.90 12.22 -2.35
N ALA A 54 9.73 12.46 -2.97
CA ALA A 54 8.61 11.53 -2.98
C ALA A 54 8.97 10.21 -3.68
N LEU A 55 9.66 10.27 -4.82
CA LEU A 55 10.14 9.09 -5.52
C LEU A 55 11.08 8.25 -4.64
N ALA A 56 12.08 8.88 -4.02
CA ALA A 56 13.03 8.19 -3.14
C ALA A 56 12.33 7.58 -1.91
N ALA A 57 11.36 8.29 -1.34
CA ALA A 57 10.58 7.82 -0.21
C ALA A 57 9.69 6.63 -0.57
N LEU A 58 9.01 6.67 -1.73
CA LEU A 58 8.21 5.54 -2.23
C LEU A 58 9.06 4.32 -2.56
N ASP A 59 10.28 4.51 -3.08
CA ASP A 59 11.21 3.40 -3.30
C ASP A 59 11.57 2.71 -1.99
N GLN A 60 11.90 3.46 -0.96
CA GLN A 60 12.27 2.92 0.34
C GLN A 60 11.09 2.19 1.01
N GLU A 61 9.91 2.80 1.02
CA GLU A 61 8.70 2.18 1.56
C GLU A 61 8.32 0.91 0.79
N TRP A 62 8.46 0.93 -0.54
CA TRP A 62 8.23 -0.26 -1.34
C TRP A 62 9.20 -1.38 -1.01
N GLN A 63 10.50 -1.12 -0.85
CA GLN A 63 11.46 -2.15 -0.47
C GLN A 63 11.15 -2.77 0.90
N ARG A 64 10.69 -1.97 1.86
CA ARG A 64 10.27 -2.45 3.18
C ARG A 64 9.01 -3.33 3.07
N HIS A 65 7.99 -2.83 2.42
CA HIS A 65 6.72 -3.55 2.24
C HIS A 65 6.88 -4.83 1.41
N ARG A 66 7.76 -4.81 0.42
CA ARG A 66 8.06 -5.97 -0.42
C ARG A 66 8.62 -7.14 0.40
N GLN A 67 9.46 -6.90 1.40
CA GLN A 67 9.98 -7.97 2.26
C GLN A 67 8.86 -8.70 3.01
N GLU A 68 7.85 -7.96 3.47
CA GLU A 68 6.68 -8.54 4.12
C GLU A 68 5.83 -9.35 3.12
N LEU A 69 5.60 -8.81 1.92
CA LEU A 69 4.90 -9.54 0.86
C LEU A 69 5.65 -10.79 0.43
N ASP A 70 6.96 -10.73 0.22
CA ASP A 70 7.80 -11.89 -0.14
C ASP A 70 7.67 -13.00 0.91
N SER A 71 7.57 -12.67 2.19
CA SER A 71 7.34 -13.63 3.27
C SER A 71 5.94 -14.22 3.24
N MET A 72 4.89 -13.37 3.13
CA MET A 72 3.49 -13.81 3.10
C MET A 72 3.17 -14.66 1.88
N PHE A 73 3.70 -14.28 0.71
CA PHE A 73 3.43 -14.93 -0.57
C PHE A 73 4.50 -15.96 -0.96
N SER A 74 5.33 -16.39 -0.01
CA SER A 74 6.32 -17.44 -0.25
C SER A 74 5.66 -18.70 -0.84
N PRO A 75 6.27 -19.35 -1.85
CA PRO A 75 5.78 -20.63 -2.40
C PRO A 75 5.65 -21.75 -1.36
N THR A 76 6.32 -21.63 -0.21
CA THR A 76 6.23 -22.59 0.89
C THR A 76 4.95 -22.44 1.72
N VAL A 77 4.23 -21.33 1.58
CA VAL A 77 2.94 -21.09 2.23
C VAL A 77 1.81 -21.58 1.30
N PRO A 78 0.80 -22.32 1.80
CA PRO A 78 -0.34 -22.74 0.98
C PRO A 78 -1.03 -21.54 0.31
N PRO A 79 -1.51 -21.66 -0.94
CA PRO A 79 -1.93 -20.50 -1.74
C PRO A 79 -3.12 -19.72 -1.14
N LEU A 80 -4.13 -20.39 -0.59
CA LEU A 80 -5.24 -19.71 0.08
C LEU A 80 -4.81 -19.04 1.38
N GLU A 81 -3.84 -19.61 2.08
CA GLU A 81 -3.26 -19.04 3.29
C GLU A 81 -2.48 -17.74 2.99
N ARG A 82 -1.81 -17.64 1.82
CA ARG A 82 -1.17 -16.37 1.39
C ARG A 82 -2.20 -15.26 1.26
N LEU A 83 -3.35 -15.55 0.66
CA LEU A 83 -4.44 -14.58 0.48
C LEU A 83 -5.05 -14.18 1.83
N ARG A 84 -5.28 -15.15 2.72
CA ARG A 84 -5.78 -14.90 4.07
C ARG A 84 -4.84 -13.99 4.87
N LYS A 85 -3.55 -14.34 4.92
CA LYS A 85 -2.52 -13.52 5.61
C LYS A 85 -2.44 -12.11 5.06
N HIS A 86 -2.60 -11.94 3.76
CA HIS A 86 -2.63 -10.61 3.15
C HIS A 86 -3.84 -9.79 3.63
N CYS A 87 -5.03 -10.37 3.67
CA CYS A 87 -6.22 -9.69 4.19
C CYS A 87 -6.05 -9.30 5.67
N GLU A 88 -5.56 -10.23 6.50
CA GLU A 88 -5.27 -9.97 7.91
C GLU A 88 -4.23 -8.86 8.11
N TYR A 89 -3.18 -8.89 7.32
CA TYR A 89 -2.16 -7.85 7.32
C TYR A 89 -2.74 -6.48 6.98
N VAL A 90 -3.57 -6.37 5.94
CA VAL A 90 -4.23 -5.13 5.55
C VAL A 90 -5.12 -4.61 6.67
N TYR A 91 -5.95 -5.48 7.27
CA TYR A 91 -6.80 -5.11 8.41
C TYR A 91 -5.98 -4.61 9.60
N LYS A 92 -4.93 -5.34 9.97
CA LYS A 92 -4.01 -4.96 11.05
C LYS A 92 -3.42 -3.57 10.81
N VAL A 93 -2.88 -3.31 9.61
CA VAL A 93 -2.28 -2.02 9.26
C VAL A 93 -3.30 -0.88 9.36
N GLN A 94 -4.53 -1.08 8.88
CA GLN A 94 -5.58 -0.06 8.98
C GLN A 94 -6.02 0.17 10.43
N SER A 95 -6.07 -0.89 11.26
CA SER A 95 -6.36 -0.80 12.69
C SER A 95 -5.30 0.01 13.44
N GLU A 96 -4.03 -0.25 13.17
CA GLU A 96 -2.90 0.48 13.76
C GLU A 96 -2.91 1.97 13.36
N TRP A 97 -3.20 2.27 12.10
CA TRP A 97 -3.36 3.66 11.65
C TRP A 97 -4.53 4.35 12.35
N LYS A 98 -5.69 3.70 12.41
CA LYS A 98 -6.87 4.25 13.10
C LYS A 98 -6.60 4.52 14.57
N ALA A 99 -5.93 3.60 15.26
CA ALA A 99 -5.55 3.78 16.67
C ALA A 99 -4.58 4.97 16.87
N ARG A 100 -3.65 5.19 15.93
CA ARG A 100 -2.63 6.25 16.02
C ARG A 100 -3.14 7.62 15.58
N THR A 101 -3.97 7.68 14.56
CA THR A 101 -4.37 8.95 13.90
C THR A 101 -5.84 9.28 14.06
N GLY A 102 -6.66 8.35 14.54
CA GLY A 102 -8.12 8.47 14.55
C GLY A 102 -8.78 8.18 13.20
N HIS A 103 -7.98 7.83 12.16
CA HIS A 103 -8.48 7.67 10.80
C HIS A 103 -8.04 6.36 10.15
N VAL A 104 -8.95 5.75 9.37
CA VAL A 104 -8.62 4.71 8.39
C VAL A 104 -8.01 5.40 7.19
N LEU A 105 -6.77 5.05 6.82
CA LEU A 105 -6.03 5.75 5.77
C LEU A 105 -6.17 5.10 4.38
N GLY A 106 -6.69 3.88 4.30
CA GLY A 106 -6.84 3.16 3.03
C GLY A 106 -5.50 2.85 2.36
N CYS A 107 -5.50 2.74 1.04
CA CYS A 107 -4.28 2.59 0.26
C CYS A 107 -3.73 3.96 -0.16
N ALA A 108 -2.63 4.38 0.45
CA ALA A 108 -2.01 5.67 0.13
C ALA A 108 -1.52 5.76 -1.33
N LEU A 109 -1.02 4.65 -1.89
CA LEU A 109 -0.58 4.60 -3.30
C LEU A 109 -1.75 4.81 -4.27
N PHE A 110 -2.92 4.22 -3.95
CA PHE A 110 -4.11 4.37 -4.79
C PHE A 110 -4.64 5.79 -4.74
N ALA A 111 -4.72 6.38 -3.54
CA ALA A 111 -5.14 7.77 -3.34
C ALA A 111 -4.17 8.75 -4.02
N LEU A 112 -2.86 8.61 -3.78
CA LEU A 112 -1.84 9.44 -4.39
C LEU A 112 -1.83 9.30 -5.92
N GLY A 113 -1.93 8.06 -6.44
CA GLY A 113 -1.98 7.81 -7.86
C GLY A 113 -3.16 8.48 -8.54
N ALA A 114 -4.34 8.48 -7.92
CA ALA A 114 -5.53 9.17 -8.42
C ALA A 114 -5.33 10.70 -8.44
N GLU A 115 -4.69 11.26 -7.39
CA GLU A 115 -4.45 12.70 -7.27
C GLU A 115 -3.48 13.22 -8.35
N ILE A 116 -2.35 12.52 -8.56
CA ILE A 116 -1.24 13.06 -9.35
C ILE A 116 -1.15 12.53 -10.78
N SER A 117 -2.05 11.66 -11.20
CA SER A 117 -1.98 10.91 -12.47
C SER A 117 -1.72 11.77 -13.72
N THR A 118 -2.20 13.02 -13.71
CA THR A 118 -2.07 13.96 -14.82
C THR A 118 -1.03 15.06 -14.59
N GLN A 119 -0.44 15.13 -13.39
CA GLN A 119 0.42 16.26 -12.99
C GLN A 119 1.90 15.89 -12.86
N GLU A 120 2.20 14.67 -12.39
CA GLU A 120 3.55 14.22 -12.06
C GLU A 120 3.86 12.86 -12.76
N PRO A 121 4.22 12.87 -14.04
CA PRO A 121 4.35 11.63 -14.84
C PRO A 121 5.32 10.60 -14.26
N LYS A 122 6.47 11.04 -13.72
CA LYS A 122 7.48 10.14 -13.13
C LYS A 122 6.95 9.45 -11.88
N LEU A 123 6.30 10.21 -11.01
CA LEU A 123 5.73 9.71 -9.76
C LEU A 123 4.53 8.80 -10.04
N SER A 124 3.67 9.18 -10.99
CA SER A 124 2.55 8.36 -11.48
C SER A 124 3.05 7.01 -12.03
N LYS A 125 4.09 7.02 -12.86
CA LYS A 125 4.69 5.79 -13.38
C LYS A 125 5.23 4.90 -12.26
N LYS A 126 5.91 5.48 -11.27
CA LYS A 126 6.43 4.75 -10.11
C LYS A 126 5.32 4.06 -9.32
N ILE A 127 4.21 4.77 -9.08
CA ILE A 127 3.04 4.21 -8.39
C ILE A 127 2.44 3.06 -9.19
N GLN A 128 2.24 3.22 -10.50
CA GLN A 128 1.75 2.16 -11.37
C GLN A 128 2.62 0.90 -11.27
N ASP A 129 3.95 1.05 -11.32
CA ASP A 129 4.89 -0.06 -11.24
C ASP A 129 4.79 -0.79 -9.88
N ILE A 130 4.60 -0.06 -8.78
CA ILE A 130 4.40 -0.67 -7.45
C ILE A 130 3.05 -1.40 -7.39
N LEU A 131 1.95 -0.79 -7.85
CA LEU A 131 0.62 -1.42 -7.86
C LEU A 131 0.61 -2.68 -8.73
N ASP A 132 1.30 -2.66 -9.87
CA ASP A 132 1.46 -3.84 -10.74
C ASP A 132 2.24 -4.96 -10.04
N GLN A 133 3.29 -4.62 -9.30
CA GLN A 133 4.04 -5.60 -8.51
C GLN A 133 3.19 -6.19 -7.38
N LYS A 134 2.42 -5.39 -6.65
CA LYS A 134 1.46 -5.87 -5.64
C LYS A 134 0.46 -6.86 -6.24
N ARG A 135 -0.09 -6.56 -7.42
CA ARG A 135 -1.03 -7.42 -8.13
C ARG A 135 -0.44 -8.79 -8.50
N LYS A 136 0.85 -8.84 -8.86
CA LYS A 136 1.54 -10.10 -9.18
C LYS A 136 1.64 -11.06 -8.01
N TYR A 137 1.67 -10.59 -6.78
CA TYR A 137 1.59 -11.45 -5.59
C TYR A 137 0.24 -12.16 -5.51
N LEU A 138 -0.86 -11.44 -5.69
CA LEU A 138 -2.21 -12.03 -5.75
C LEU A 138 -2.34 -13.00 -6.92
N GLU A 139 -1.86 -12.61 -8.11
CA GLU A 139 -1.86 -13.48 -9.30
C GLU A 139 -1.13 -14.80 -9.05
N SER A 140 0.04 -14.75 -8.41
CA SER A 140 0.79 -15.95 -8.06
C SER A 140 0.00 -16.88 -7.15
N ALA A 141 -0.59 -16.36 -6.07
CA ALA A 141 -1.39 -17.15 -5.14
C ALA A 141 -2.65 -17.74 -5.81
N ILE A 142 -3.35 -16.96 -6.64
CA ILE A 142 -4.53 -17.39 -7.38
C ILE A 142 -4.19 -18.47 -8.39
N ARG A 143 -3.11 -18.32 -9.14
CA ARG A 143 -2.62 -19.34 -10.09
C ARG A 143 -2.30 -20.64 -9.39
N ASP A 144 -1.58 -20.59 -8.27
CA ASP A 144 -1.21 -21.76 -7.51
C ASP A 144 -2.46 -22.44 -6.88
N ALA A 145 -3.43 -21.65 -6.40
CA ALA A 145 -4.70 -22.17 -5.89
C ALA A 145 -5.53 -22.86 -6.97
N HIS A 146 -5.58 -22.28 -8.17
CA HIS A 146 -6.23 -22.91 -9.34
C HIS A 146 -5.55 -24.21 -9.73
N ALA A 147 -4.23 -24.21 -9.83
CA ALA A 147 -3.46 -25.42 -10.16
C ALA A 147 -3.65 -26.55 -9.14
N ALA A 148 -3.88 -26.19 -7.87
CA ALA A 148 -4.19 -27.13 -6.79
C ALA A 148 -5.67 -27.56 -6.74
N GLY A 149 -6.53 -27.08 -7.64
CA GLY A 149 -7.96 -27.39 -7.68
C GLY A 149 -8.78 -26.75 -6.55
N LEU A 150 -8.22 -25.77 -5.83
CA LEU A 150 -8.86 -25.13 -4.69
C LEU A 150 -9.87 -24.05 -5.10
N ILE A 151 -9.67 -23.44 -6.28
CA ILE A 151 -10.54 -22.41 -6.88
C ILE A 151 -10.63 -22.60 -8.39
N ASN A 152 -11.68 -22.02 -8.98
CA ASN A 152 -11.79 -21.98 -10.45
C ASN A 152 -11.39 -20.59 -10.98
N ALA A 153 -10.14 -20.43 -11.42
CA ALA A 153 -9.59 -19.19 -11.94
C ALA A 153 -8.61 -19.47 -13.11
N PRO A 154 -9.12 -19.93 -14.27
CA PRO A 154 -8.26 -20.30 -15.42
C PRO A 154 -7.45 -19.09 -15.94
N ASP A 155 -7.98 -17.87 -15.83
CA ASP A 155 -7.24 -16.62 -16.04
C ASP A 155 -6.93 -15.98 -14.68
N ALA A 156 -5.81 -16.42 -14.08
CA ALA A 156 -5.36 -15.91 -12.77
C ALA A 156 -5.04 -14.43 -12.82
N ALA A 157 -4.56 -13.89 -13.94
CA ALA A 157 -4.25 -12.48 -14.09
C ALA A 157 -5.51 -11.61 -14.08
N ALA A 158 -6.56 -12.03 -14.80
CA ALA A 158 -7.86 -11.35 -14.77
C ALA A 158 -8.51 -11.42 -13.39
N LYS A 159 -8.49 -12.60 -12.74
CA LYS A 159 -9.02 -12.79 -11.39
C LYS A 159 -8.28 -11.93 -10.37
N ALA A 160 -6.95 -11.86 -10.44
CA ALA A 160 -6.13 -11.03 -9.57
C ALA A 160 -6.43 -9.53 -9.75
N ARG A 161 -6.66 -9.08 -10.99
CA ARG A 161 -7.06 -7.70 -11.27
C ARG A 161 -8.41 -7.38 -10.65
N THR A 162 -9.39 -8.25 -10.80
CA THR A 162 -10.73 -8.08 -10.20
C THR A 162 -10.63 -8.01 -8.69
N LEU A 163 -9.93 -8.96 -8.05
CA LEU A 163 -9.75 -8.99 -6.61
C LEU A 163 -9.02 -7.74 -6.10
N PHE A 164 -7.92 -7.36 -6.76
CA PHE A 164 -7.15 -6.17 -6.39
C PHE A 164 -8.02 -4.90 -6.45
N THR A 165 -8.77 -4.70 -7.56
CA THR A 165 -9.65 -3.54 -7.71
C THR A 165 -10.76 -3.53 -6.67
N TYR A 166 -11.32 -4.69 -6.34
CA TYR A 166 -12.31 -4.82 -5.26
C TYR A 166 -11.71 -4.38 -3.91
N CYS A 167 -10.57 -4.93 -3.53
CA CYS A 167 -9.91 -4.58 -2.26
C CYS A 167 -9.55 -3.10 -2.17
N GLU A 168 -9.02 -2.51 -3.25
CA GLU A 168 -8.67 -1.08 -3.27
C GLU A 168 -9.93 -0.19 -3.21
N GLY A 169 -11.05 -0.62 -3.80
CA GLY A 169 -12.36 0.02 -3.66
C GLY A 169 -12.82 0.03 -2.21
N GLN A 170 -12.80 -1.13 -1.55
CA GLN A 170 -13.17 -1.26 -0.13
C GLN A 170 -12.27 -0.41 0.78
N LEU A 171 -10.97 -0.39 0.55
CA LEU A 171 -10.04 0.45 1.30
C LEU A 171 -10.30 1.95 1.09
N THR A 172 -10.68 2.34 -0.12
CA THR A 172 -11.04 3.72 -0.43
C THR A 172 -12.34 4.12 0.28
N GLU A 173 -13.34 3.26 0.24
CA GLU A 173 -14.62 3.48 0.94
C GLU A 173 -14.42 3.54 2.46
N ALA A 174 -13.65 2.62 3.03
CA ALA A 174 -13.29 2.61 4.45
C ALA A 174 -12.61 3.91 4.87
N ARG A 175 -11.74 4.47 4.03
CA ARG A 175 -11.11 5.79 4.26
C ARG A 175 -12.15 6.92 4.23
N ILE A 176 -13.04 6.94 3.23
CA ILE A 176 -14.06 7.99 3.06
C ILE A 176 -15.01 8.00 4.26
N GLN A 177 -15.44 6.83 4.72
CA GLN A 177 -16.39 6.69 5.83
C GLN A 177 -15.70 6.67 7.21
N ASN A 178 -14.37 6.63 7.26
CA ASN A 178 -13.59 6.37 8.47
C ASN A 178 -14.05 5.12 9.23
N ASN A 179 -14.46 4.09 8.50
CA ASN A 179 -15.03 2.86 9.04
C ASN A 179 -14.14 1.65 8.78
N LEU A 180 -13.64 1.04 9.87
CA LEU A 180 -12.77 -0.14 9.80
C LEU A 180 -13.53 -1.44 9.48
N ASP A 181 -14.84 -1.50 9.76
CA ASP A 181 -15.67 -2.68 9.48
C ASP A 181 -15.70 -2.99 7.99
N ILE A 182 -15.67 -1.96 7.12
CA ILE A 182 -15.60 -2.12 5.68
C ILE A 182 -14.33 -2.89 5.27
N VAL A 183 -13.20 -2.66 5.94
CA VAL A 183 -11.97 -3.42 5.70
C VAL A 183 -12.12 -4.88 6.12
N HIS A 184 -12.87 -5.14 7.19
CA HIS A 184 -13.19 -6.49 7.64
C HIS A 184 -14.12 -7.19 6.64
N GLU A 185 -15.15 -6.52 6.15
CA GLU A 185 -16.07 -7.03 5.13
C GLU A 185 -15.37 -7.36 3.80
N ALA A 186 -14.26 -6.68 3.49
CA ALA A 186 -13.46 -7.00 2.32
C ALA A 186 -12.89 -8.43 2.32
N ILE A 187 -12.73 -9.05 3.50
CA ILE A 187 -12.32 -10.44 3.64
C ILE A 187 -13.43 -11.36 3.12
N HIS A 188 -14.66 -11.09 3.54
CA HIS A 188 -15.85 -11.83 3.08
C HIS A 188 -16.00 -11.77 1.55
N GLY A 189 -16.03 -10.57 0.97
CA GLY A 189 -16.14 -10.42 -0.48
C GLY A 189 -14.94 -10.99 -1.25
N THR A 190 -13.76 -11.05 -0.65
CA THR A 190 -12.63 -11.79 -1.23
C THR A 190 -12.93 -13.27 -1.34
N CYS A 191 -13.51 -13.88 -0.31
CA CYS A 191 -13.92 -15.29 -0.32
C CYS A 191 -15.01 -15.55 -1.36
N GLU A 192 -16.02 -14.70 -1.45
CA GLU A 192 -17.06 -14.78 -2.49
C GLU A 192 -16.48 -14.70 -3.90
N LEU A 193 -15.62 -13.72 -4.17
CA LEU A 193 -14.96 -13.54 -5.48
C LEU A 193 -14.12 -14.75 -5.88
N LEU A 194 -13.54 -15.45 -4.91
CA LEU A 194 -12.73 -16.64 -5.16
C LEU A 194 -13.55 -17.94 -5.14
N GLY A 195 -14.80 -17.90 -4.70
CA GLY A 195 -15.65 -19.09 -4.55
C GLY A 195 -15.16 -20.05 -3.46
N ILE A 196 -14.60 -19.52 -2.37
CA ILE A 196 -14.08 -20.29 -1.23
C ILE A 196 -14.91 -20.03 0.03
N PRO A 197 -15.00 -21.01 0.96
CA PRO A 197 -15.60 -20.79 2.26
C PRO A 197 -14.88 -19.68 3.03
N GLU A 198 -15.64 -18.94 3.83
CA GLU A 198 -15.04 -17.99 4.76
C GLU A 198 -14.06 -18.68 5.73
N PRO A 199 -12.92 -18.03 6.02
CA PRO A 199 -12.11 -18.50 7.12
C PRO A 199 -12.94 -18.38 8.41
N VAL A 200 -12.98 -19.44 9.18
CA VAL A 200 -13.51 -19.38 10.55
C VAL A 200 -12.60 -18.43 11.32
N VAL A 201 -13.06 -17.21 11.52
CA VAL A 201 -12.34 -16.26 12.39
C VAL A 201 -12.52 -16.78 13.80
N ALA A 202 -11.45 -17.29 14.39
CA ALA A 202 -11.42 -17.59 15.81
C ALA A 202 -11.64 -16.25 16.54
N GLY A 203 -12.78 -16.15 17.24
CA GLY A 203 -13.17 -14.99 18.05
C GLY A 203 -12.21 -14.73 19.22
#